data_1558e90471baec1cf91be6906b5eeeed
#
_entry.id   1558e90471baec1cf91be6906b5eeeed
#
_cell.length_a   1.000
_cell.length_b   1.000
_cell.length_c   1.000
_cell.angle_alpha   90.00
_cell.angle_beta   90.00
_cell.angle_gamma   90.00
#
_symmetry.space_group_name_H-M   'P 1'
#
loop_
_entity.id
_entity.type
_entity.pdbx_description
1 polymer ?
#
loop_
_entity_poly.entity_id
_entity_poly.type
_entity_poly.pdbx_seq_one_letter_code
_entity_poly.pdbx_strand_id
1 'polypeptide(L)'
;MEPRLLRLRSLLTAEDFLFTEVFCVFKQLREDIECVKARDPAARSAIEIYFLYPGLKAVRMHRLANKFYNKKMYFMARWISQRASKKTGIEIHPAATIGKRFFIDHGTGVVIGETAVIGDNVTVYQGVTLGGTGKDTGKRHPTIGNNVMIGSGAKVLGPLEIGDNSRIAAGAVVLKDIPPNSTAVGVPAKVVKRDGVKLDDLDQIHIPDPVANEISRLEAEIEMLKKQINNKE
;
A
#
# COMPACT_ATOMS: atom_id res chain seq x y z
N MET A 1 34.83 11.46 -1.31
CA MET A 1 34.01 12.49 -2.00
C MET A 1 32.93 13.12 -1.09
N GLU A 2 33.09 13.06 0.26
CA GLU A 2 32.08 13.47 1.24
C GLU A 2 32.31 14.83 1.99
N PRO A 3 33.44 15.51 1.92
CA PRO A 3 33.57 16.74 2.74
C PRO A 3 32.92 18.00 2.15
N ARG A 4 32.52 18.01 0.86
CA ARG A 4 31.90 19.19 0.22
C ARG A 4 30.42 19.37 0.54
N LEU A 5 29.68 18.30 0.79
CA LEU A 5 28.25 18.35 1.12
C LEU A 5 27.98 18.80 2.55
N LEU A 6 28.89 18.52 3.48
CA LEU A 6 28.80 18.98 4.87
C LEU A 6 29.08 20.48 5.03
N ARG A 7 29.91 21.07 4.18
CA ARG A 7 30.19 22.53 4.19
C ARG A 7 29.06 23.39 3.62
N LEU A 8 28.22 22.84 2.73
CA LEU A 8 27.06 23.57 2.19
C LEU A 8 25.89 23.66 3.18
N ARG A 9 25.78 22.71 4.11
CA ARG A 9 24.73 22.76 5.16
C ARG A 9 24.97 23.82 6.22
N SER A 10 26.20 24.28 6.42
CA SER A 10 26.54 25.32 7.44
C SER A 10 26.38 26.76 6.96
N LEU A 11 26.02 26.98 5.67
CA LEU A 11 25.83 28.30 5.08
C LEU A 11 24.35 28.66 4.82
N LEU A 12 23.43 27.73 5.03
CA LEU A 12 21.99 27.99 4.89
C LEU A 12 21.49 28.75 6.13
N THR A 13 20.89 29.89 5.92
CA THR A 13 20.22 30.65 7.00
C THR A 13 18.96 29.92 7.45
N ALA A 14 18.41 30.23 8.61
CA ALA A 14 17.14 29.69 9.08
C ALA A 14 15.99 29.96 8.07
N GLU A 15 16.08 31.06 7.33
CA GLU A 15 15.13 31.43 6.28
C GLU A 15 15.25 30.54 5.06
N ASP A 16 16.48 30.22 4.61
CA ASP A 16 16.73 29.28 3.51
C ASP A 16 16.22 27.87 3.85
N PHE A 17 16.40 27.45 5.08
CA PHE A 17 15.90 26.16 5.57
C PHE A 17 14.37 26.13 5.59
N LEU A 18 13.73 27.18 6.10
CA LEU A 18 12.28 27.30 6.14
C LEU A 18 11.69 27.34 4.73
N PHE A 19 12.29 28.10 3.81
CA PHE A 19 11.88 28.19 2.43
C PHE A 19 12.00 26.85 1.71
N THR A 20 13.09 26.12 1.93
CA THR A 20 13.31 24.78 1.35
C THR A 20 12.29 23.77 1.89
N GLU A 21 12.00 23.77 3.19
CA GLU A 21 10.95 22.88 3.76
C GLU A 21 9.57 23.19 3.19
N VAL A 22 9.19 24.46 3.12
CA VAL A 22 7.91 24.91 2.57
C VAL A 22 7.80 24.49 1.09
N PHE A 23 8.83 24.77 0.30
CA PHE A 23 8.87 24.36 -1.11
C PHE A 23 8.75 22.85 -1.30
N CYS A 24 9.45 22.05 -0.49
CA CYS A 24 9.33 20.58 -0.52
C CYS A 24 7.90 20.10 -0.21
N VAL A 25 7.22 20.71 0.76
CA VAL A 25 5.84 20.37 1.12
C VAL A 25 4.88 20.68 -0.04
N PHE A 26 5.01 21.84 -0.68
CA PHE A 26 4.18 22.20 -1.83
C PHE A 26 4.43 21.28 -3.04
N LYS A 27 5.69 20.97 -3.33
CA LYS A 27 6.05 20.04 -4.39
C LYS A 27 5.44 18.67 -4.16
N GLN A 28 5.56 18.14 -2.95
CA GLN A 28 5.02 16.84 -2.59
C GLN A 28 3.48 16.82 -2.67
N LEU A 29 2.81 17.88 -2.22
CA LEU A 29 1.37 18.01 -2.34
C LEU A 29 0.91 18.03 -3.80
N ARG A 30 1.63 18.72 -4.68
CA ARG A 30 1.35 18.76 -6.11
C ARG A 30 1.50 17.36 -6.72
N GLU A 31 2.59 16.64 -6.40
CA GLU A 31 2.83 15.27 -6.86
C GLU A 31 1.71 14.31 -6.39
N ASP A 32 1.22 14.47 -5.16
CA ASP A 32 0.10 13.66 -4.64
C ASP A 32 -1.22 13.98 -5.37
N ILE A 33 -1.52 15.24 -5.63
CA ILE A 33 -2.72 15.63 -6.38
C ILE A 33 -2.66 15.10 -7.82
N GLU A 34 -1.51 15.21 -8.47
CA GLU A 34 -1.29 14.66 -9.81
C GLU A 34 -1.44 13.13 -9.83
N CYS A 35 -0.97 12.46 -8.78
CA CYS A 35 -1.14 11.02 -8.60
C CYS A 35 -2.62 10.62 -8.48
N VAL A 36 -3.43 11.36 -7.71
CA VAL A 36 -4.88 11.12 -7.61
C VAL A 36 -5.55 11.31 -8.97
N LYS A 37 -5.28 12.42 -9.66
CA LYS A 37 -5.85 12.70 -11.00
C LYS A 37 -5.52 11.62 -12.03
N ALA A 38 -4.32 11.05 -11.95
CA ALA A 38 -3.88 10.01 -12.88
C ALA A 38 -4.56 8.65 -12.64
N ARG A 39 -5.08 8.41 -11.42
CA ARG A 39 -5.61 7.10 -11.00
C ARG A 39 -7.11 7.08 -10.77
N ASP A 40 -7.71 8.21 -10.45
CA ASP A 40 -9.14 8.31 -10.25
C ASP A 40 -9.79 9.10 -11.40
N PRO A 41 -10.52 8.43 -12.31
CA PRO A 41 -11.23 9.08 -13.40
C PRO A 41 -12.31 10.06 -12.93
N ALA A 42 -12.80 9.95 -11.68
CA ALA A 42 -13.77 10.86 -11.09
C ALA A 42 -13.17 12.17 -10.58
N ALA A 43 -11.85 12.26 -10.47
CA ALA A 43 -11.15 13.43 -9.96
C ALA A 43 -11.18 14.60 -10.94
N ARG A 44 -11.92 15.67 -10.62
CA ARG A 44 -12.16 16.79 -11.52
C ARG A 44 -11.18 17.95 -11.35
N SER A 45 -10.90 18.34 -10.11
CA SER A 45 -10.08 19.52 -9.84
C SER A 45 -9.12 19.32 -8.67
N ALA A 46 -8.01 20.08 -8.67
CA ALA A 46 -7.05 20.05 -7.57
C ALA A 46 -7.67 20.52 -6.24
N ILE A 47 -8.60 21.44 -6.28
CA ILE A 47 -9.31 21.98 -5.10
C ILE A 47 -10.20 20.88 -4.50
N GLU A 48 -10.97 20.18 -5.33
CA GLU A 48 -11.79 19.05 -4.93
C GLU A 48 -10.96 17.97 -4.26
N ILE A 49 -9.86 17.54 -4.90
CA ILE A 49 -8.95 16.53 -4.36
C ILE A 49 -8.37 16.96 -3.01
N TYR A 50 -7.93 18.21 -2.91
CA TYR A 50 -7.32 18.72 -1.68
C TYR A 50 -8.27 18.70 -0.48
N PHE A 51 -9.53 19.08 -0.67
CA PHE A 51 -10.49 19.23 0.43
C PHE A 51 -11.36 17.99 0.67
N LEU A 52 -11.71 17.23 -0.37
CA LEU A 52 -12.74 16.20 -0.29
C LEU A 52 -12.19 14.77 -0.31
N TYR A 53 -10.95 14.54 -0.77
CA TYR A 53 -10.38 13.20 -0.83
C TYR A 53 -9.84 12.76 0.53
N PRO A 54 -10.47 11.76 1.19
CA PRO A 54 -10.09 11.32 2.53
C PRO A 54 -8.69 10.69 2.54
N GLY A 55 -8.31 9.97 1.48
CA GLY A 55 -6.99 9.36 1.34
C GLY A 55 -5.86 10.38 1.36
N LEU A 56 -5.97 11.45 0.55
CA LEU A 56 -4.98 12.52 0.54
C LEU A 56 -4.90 13.23 1.90
N LYS A 57 -6.06 13.48 2.53
CA LYS A 57 -6.11 14.10 3.86
C LYS A 57 -5.41 13.24 4.91
N ALA A 58 -5.65 11.92 4.90
CA ALA A 58 -5.02 10.97 5.82
C ALA A 58 -3.49 10.94 5.65
N VAL A 59 -2.99 10.86 4.41
CA VAL A 59 -1.55 10.86 4.10
C VAL A 59 -0.87 12.16 4.54
N ARG A 60 -1.49 13.31 4.30
CA ARG A 60 -0.96 14.61 4.75
C ARG A 60 -0.89 14.71 6.27
N MET A 61 -1.95 14.28 6.97
CA MET A 61 -1.96 14.26 8.44
C MET A 61 -0.97 13.24 9.01
N HIS A 62 -0.80 12.10 8.35
CA HIS A 62 0.23 11.13 8.72
C HIS A 62 1.64 11.73 8.61
N ARG A 63 1.98 12.41 7.51
CA ARG A 63 3.30 13.05 7.36
C ARG A 63 3.59 14.03 8.49
N LEU A 64 2.57 14.80 8.91
CA LEU A 64 2.70 15.68 10.07
C LEU A 64 2.91 14.87 11.36
N ALA A 65 2.11 13.85 11.61
CA ALA A 65 2.24 12.98 12.77
C ALA A 65 3.62 12.30 12.83
N ASN A 66 4.12 11.81 11.69
CA ASN A 66 5.44 11.20 11.56
C ASN A 66 6.58 12.18 11.89
N LYS A 67 6.49 13.47 11.47
CA LYS A 67 7.45 14.50 11.86
C LYS A 67 7.52 14.66 13.39
N PHE A 68 6.38 14.67 14.09
CA PHE A 68 6.34 14.72 15.56
C PHE A 68 6.87 13.43 16.19
N TYR A 69 6.54 12.28 15.61
CA TYR A 69 7.04 10.99 16.09
C TYR A 69 8.57 10.91 16.04
N ASN A 70 9.17 11.34 14.94
CA ASN A 70 10.63 11.37 14.76
C ASN A 70 11.33 12.39 15.70
N LYS A 71 10.61 13.40 16.15
CA LYS A 71 11.06 14.33 17.21
C LYS A 71 10.79 13.80 18.62
N LYS A 72 10.38 12.51 18.78
CA LYS A 72 10.04 11.86 20.06
C LYS A 72 8.85 12.49 20.79
N MET A 73 8.04 13.30 20.11
CA MET A 73 6.82 13.90 20.64
C MET A 73 5.63 12.93 20.43
N TYR A 74 5.69 11.77 21.04
CA TYR A 74 4.81 10.63 20.78
C TYR A 74 3.34 10.94 21.05
N PHE A 75 3.04 11.68 22.12
CA PHE A 75 1.66 12.08 22.41
C PHE A 75 1.04 12.92 21.30
N MET A 76 1.75 13.94 20.83
CA MET A 76 1.28 14.81 19.74
C MET A 76 1.14 14.03 18.44
N ALA A 77 2.10 13.17 18.13
CA ALA A 77 2.06 12.31 16.96
C ALA A 77 0.79 11.42 16.98
N ARG A 78 0.52 10.78 18.12
CA ARG A 78 -0.65 9.91 18.28
C ARG A 78 -1.97 10.70 18.24
N TRP A 79 -2.00 11.87 18.86
CA TRP A 79 -3.17 12.74 18.84
C TRP A 79 -3.55 13.17 17.41
N ILE A 80 -2.56 13.56 16.58
CA ILE A 80 -2.77 13.93 15.18
C ILE A 80 -3.27 12.70 14.39
N SER A 81 -2.66 11.53 14.58
CA SER A 81 -3.05 10.28 13.93
C SER A 81 -4.50 9.90 14.26
N GLN A 82 -4.91 10.00 15.54
CA GLN A 82 -6.29 9.71 15.95
C GLN A 82 -7.29 10.72 15.38
N ARG A 83 -6.92 12.00 15.27
CA ARG A 83 -7.77 12.99 14.58
C ARG A 83 -7.90 12.72 13.09
N ALA A 84 -6.82 12.23 12.45
CA ALA A 84 -6.86 11.80 11.05
C ALA A 84 -7.84 10.65 10.88
N SER A 85 -7.72 9.60 11.69
CA SER A 85 -8.60 8.43 11.66
C SER A 85 -10.07 8.80 11.84
N LYS A 86 -10.39 9.62 12.85
CA LYS A 86 -11.78 10.10 13.08
C LYS A 86 -12.34 10.91 11.92
N LYS A 87 -11.52 11.67 11.18
CA LYS A 87 -11.96 12.53 10.08
C LYS A 87 -12.06 11.82 8.73
N THR A 88 -11.34 10.72 8.56
CA THR A 88 -11.15 10.08 7.25
C THR A 88 -11.59 8.61 7.23
N GLY A 89 -11.77 7.98 8.39
CA GLY A 89 -11.98 6.53 8.48
C GLY A 89 -10.72 5.71 8.18
N ILE A 90 -9.55 6.36 8.09
CA ILE A 90 -8.25 5.75 7.74
C ILE A 90 -7.33 5.85 8.95
N GLU A 91 -6.84 4.71 9.44
CA GLU A 91 -5.87 4.68 10.53
C GLU A 91 -4.47 4.42 9.99
N ILE A 92 -3.55 5.36 10.24
CA ILE A 92 -2.12 5.21 9.92
C ILE A 92 -1.34 5.48 11.19
N HIS A 93 -0.54 4.50 11.62
CA HIS A 93 0.33 4.71 12.78
C HIS A 93 1.41 5.76 12.48
N PRO A 94 1.72 6.69 13.39
CA PRO A 94 2.70 7.75 13.15
C PRO A 94 4.10 7.27 12.77
N ALA A 95 4.50 6.09 13.24
CA ALA A 95 5.82 5.51 12.96
C ALA A 95 5.91 4.84 11.58
N ALA A 96 4.80 4.56 10.90
CA ALA A 96 4.81 3.94 9.58
C ALA A 96 5.65 4.77 8.60
N THR A 97 6.40 4.09 7.75
CA THR A 97 7.17 4.74 6.68
C THR A 97 6.40 4.64 5.37
N ILE A 98 6.15 5.78 4.74
CA ILE A 98 5.37 5.85 3.50
C ILE A 98 6.15 6.65 2.46
N GLY A 99 6.37 6.04 1.30
CA GLY A 99 7.04 6.63 0.15
C GLY A 99 6.20 7.70 -0.56
N LYS A 100 6.61 8.04 -1.78
CA LYS A 100 5.96 9.06 -2.60
C LYS A 100 4.81 8.47 -3.39
N ARG A 101 3.86 9.35 -3.81
CA ARG A 101 2.74 8.98 -4.68
C ARG A 101 1.93 7.80 -4.12
N PHE A 102 1.78 7.75 -2.81
CA PHE A 102 0.92 6.79 -2.14
C PHE A 102 -0.54 7.22 -2.29
N PHE A 103 -1.33 6.38 -2.93
CA PHE A 103 -2.74 6.65 -3.20
C PHE A 103 -3.63 5.72 -2.38
N ILE A 104 -4.55 6.30 -1.63
CA ILE A 104 -5.60 5.58 -0.90
C ILE A 104 -6.92 5.94 -1.58
N ASP A 105 -7.51 4.96 -2.25
CA ASP A 105 -8.80 5.12 -2.90
C ASP A 105 -9.93 4.74 -1.95
N HIS A 106 -10.97 5.57 -1.87
CA HIS A 106 -12.07 5.51 -0.89
C HIS A 106 -11.57 5.54 0.56
N GLY A 107 -10.83 4.58 1.00
CA GLY A 107 -10.00 4.54 2.20
C GLY A 107 -10.70 4.11 3.49
N THR A 108 -12.03 4.10 3.57
CA THR A 108 -12.75 3.70 4.79
C THR A 108 -12.28 2.33 5.28
N GLY A 109 -11.86 2.25 6.56
CA GLY A 109 -11.41 1.01 7.18
C GLY A 109 -9.99 0.58 6.80
N VAL A 110 -9.20 1.43 6.13
CA VAL A 110 -7.77 1.18 5.94
C VAL A 110 -7.04 1.30 7.27
N VAL A 111 -6.19 0.31 7.58
CA VAL A 111 -5.35 0.28 8.78
C VAL A 111 -3.91 0.00 8.39
N ILE A 112 -2.99 0.90 8.76
CA ILE A 112 -1.55 0.77 8.52
C ILE A 112 -0.83 0.80 9.86
N GLY A 113 -0.19 -0.33 10.22
CA GLY A 113 0.44 -0.54 11.50
C GLY A 113 1.80 0.14 11.67
N GLU A 114 2.31 0.11 12.89
CA GLU A 114 3.48 0.86 13.36
C GLU A 114 4.75 0.66 12.54
N THR A 115 5.12 -0.58 12.27
CA THR A 115 6.38 -0.92 11.59
C THR A 115 6.17 -1.22 10.09
N ALA A 116 5.02 -0.81 9.52
CA ALA A 116 4.78 -0.93 8.09
C ALA A 116 5.73 -0.02 7.31
N VAL A 117 6.25 -0.55 6.21
CA VAL A 117 7.04 0.20 5.24
C VAL A 117 6.35 0.11 3.90
N ILE A 118 6.09 1.24 3.27
CA ILE A 118 5.40 1.33 1.98
C ILE A 118 6.31 2.09 1.02
N GLY A 119 6.61 1.49 -0.10
CA GLY A 119 7.42 2.07 -1.17
C GLY A 119 6.70 3.17 -1.94
N ASP A 120 7.27 3.53 -3.07
CA ASP A 120 6.76 4.57 -3.94
C ASP A 120 5.66 4.03 -4.86
N ASN A 121 4.72 4.90 -5.23
CA ASN A 121 3.73 4.61 -6.26
C ASN A 121 2.75 3.48 -5.91
N VAL A 122 2.48 3.28 -4.62
CA VAL A 122 1.58 2.22 -4.12
C VAL A 122 0.14 2.72 -4.08
N THR A 123 -0.79 1.84 -4.46
CA THR A 123 -2.25 2.06 -4.36
C THR A 123 -2.86 1.09 -3.38
N VAL A 124 -3.69 1.59 -2.47
CA VAL A 124 -4.51 0.74 -1.58
C VAL A 124 -5.97 1.19 -1.63
N TYR A 125 -6.86 0.22 -1.53
CA TYR A 125 -8.30 0.46 -1.53
C TYR A 125 -8.88 0.34 -0.11
N GLN A 126 -10.16 0.67 0.02
CA GLN A 126 -10.88 0.61 1.30
C GLN A 126 -10.75 -0.77 1.98
N GLY A 127 -10.75 -0.76 3.30
CA GLY A 127 -10.72 -1.97 4.12
C GLY A 127 -9.40 -2.74 4.13
N VAL A 128 -8.35 -2.23 3.46
CA VAL A 128 -7.02 -2.85 3.48
C VAL A 128 -6.41 -2.76 4.88
N THR A 129 -5.80 -3.87 5.34
CA THR A 129 -5.05 -3.90 6.59
C THR A 129 -3.60 -4.32 6.34
N LEU A 130 -2.65 -3.46 6.69
CA LEU A 130 -1.24 -3.78 6.81
C LEU A 130 -0.94 -4.01 8.29
N GLY A 131 -1.22 -5.24 8.74
CA GLY A 131 -1.27 -5.63 10.15
C GLY A 131 -0.07 -6.45 10.62
N GLY A 132 0.11 -6.51 11.95
CA GLY A 132 1.05 -7.44 12.58
C GLY A 132 0.38 -8.75 12.93
N THR A 133 1.19 -9.79 13.15
CA THR A 133 0.78 -11.06 13.76
C THR A 133 1.46 -11.22 15.10
N GLY A 134 0.67 -11.60 16.12
CA GLY A 134 1.22 -11.90 17.44
C GLY A 134 1.59 -10.69 18.31
N LYS A 135 2.39 -10.95 19.35
CA LYS A 135 2.80 -9.99 20.40
C LYS A 135 4.25 -9.52 20.24
N ASP A 136 4.86 -9.77 19.08
CA ASP A 136 6.28 -9.48 18.86
C ASP A 136 6.56 -7.99 18.96
N THR A 137 7.68 -7.65 19.57
CA THR A 137 8.26 -6.31 19.56
C THR A 137 9.21 -6.19 18.36
N GLY A 138 9.27 -5.01 17.73
CA GLY A 138 10.11 -4.78 16.55
C GLY A 138 9.32 -4.86 15.23
N LYS A 139 9.97 -5.34 14.18
CA LYS A 139 9.35 -5.46 12.83
C LYS A 139 8.29 -6.55 12.85
N ARG A 140 7.01 -6.14 12.79
CA ARG A 140 5.85 -7.04 12.83
C ARG A 140 4.79 -6.73 11.77
N HIS A 141 4.97 -5.66 11.02
CA HIS A 141 4.08 -5.25 9.93
C HIS A 141 4.79 -5.38 8.58
N PRO A 142 4.05 -5.50 7.49
CA PRO A 142 4.63 -5.80 6.19
C PRO A 142 5.49 -4.65 5.62
N THR A 143 6.36 -5.06 4.69
CA THR A 143 7.07 -4.17 3.78
C THR A 143 6.46 -4.31 2.39
N ILE A 144 5.98 -3.21 1.84
CA ILE A 144 5.36 -3.13 0.51
C ILE A 144 6.35 -2.45 -0.42
N GLY A 145 6.70 -3.12 -1.51
CA GLY A 145 7.57 -2.59 -2.55
C GLY A 145 6.96 -1.44 -3.36
N ASN A 146 7.61 -1.09 -4.45
CA ASN A 146 7.18 -0.02 -5.33
C ASN A 146 6.15 -0.50 -6.37
N ASN A 147 5.28 0.41 -6.84
CA ASN A 147 4.26 0.13 -7.86
C ASN A 147 3.33 -1.04 -7.48
N VAL A 148 3.06 -1.24 -6.19
CA VAL A 148 2.18 -2.30 -5.70
C VAL A 148 0.75 -1.80 -5.63
N MET A 149 -0.20 -2.66 -6.01
CA MET A 149 -1.63 -2.44 -5.83
C MET A 149 -2.20 -3.44 -4.82
N ILE A 150 -2.96 -2.96 -3.83
CA ILE A 150 -3.60 -3.80 -2.83
C ILE A 150 -5.11 -3.56 -2.90
N GLY A 151 -5.83 -4.57 -3.38
CA GLY A 151 -7.27 -4.54 -3.63
C GLY A 151 -8.11 -4.39 -2.35
N SER A 152 -9.36 -4.02 -2.55
CA SER A 152 -10.30 -3.72 -1.46
C SER A 152 -10.42 -4.88 -0.46
N GLY A 153 -10.41 -4.56 0.83
CA GLY A 153 -10.58 -5.55 1.90
C GLY A 153 -9.41 -6.50 2.11
N ALA A 154 -8.35 -6.45 1.30
CA ALA A 154 -7.20 -7.33 1.47
C ALA A 154 -6.49 -7.14 2.82
N LYS A 155 -5.97 -8.24 3.38
CA LYS A 155 -5.24 -8.27 4.64
C LYS A 155 -3.83 -8.78 4.40
N VAL A 156 -2.83 -7.96 4.70
CA VAL A 156 -1.41 -8.33 4.62
C VAL A 156 -0.89 -8.36 6.05
N LEU A 157 -0.61 -9.57 6.57
CA LEU A 157 -0.42 -9.78 7.99
C LEU A 157 0.95 -10.41 8.29
N GLY A 158 1.74 -9.71 9.09
CA GLY A 158 3.06 -10.13 9.53
C GLY A 158 4.21 -9.33 8.93
N PRO A 159 5.45 -9.62 9.33
CA PRO A 159 6.65 -8.92 8.86
C PRO A 159 7.12 -9.45 7.49
N LEU A 160 6.16 -9.63 6.57
CA LEU A 160 6.40 -10.19 5.24
C LEU A 160 6.66 -9.10 4.20
N GLU A 161 7.16 -9.52 3.03
CA GLU A 161 7.50 -8.63 1.93
C GLU A 161 6.59 -8.85 0.72
N ILE A 162 6.08 -7.75 0.17
CA ILE A 162 5.40 -7.72 -1.13
C ILE A 162 6.34 -7.06 -2.12
N GLY A 163 6.83 -7.85 -3.08
CA GLY A 163 7.78 -7.37 -4.08
C GLY A 163 7.21 -6.33 -5.04
N ASP A 164 8.10 -5.59 -5.68
CA ASP A 164 7.77 -4.52 -6.63
C ASP A 164 6.83 -5.00 -7.75
N ASN A 165 5.99 -4.10 -8.26
CA ASN A 165 5.06 -4.32 -9.37
C ASN A 165 4.05 -5.45 -9.10
N SER A 166 3.81 -5.81 -7.84
CA SER A 166 2.89 -6.90 -7.49
C SER A 166 1.48 -6.40 -7.22
N ARG A 167 0.52 -7.30 -7.36
CA ARG A 167 -0.90 -7.03 -7.16
C ARG A 167 -1.48 -8.01 -6.15
N ILE A 168 -2.17 -7.50 -5.16
CA ILE A 168 -2.93 -8.27 -4.19
C ILE A 168 -4.41 -8.09 -4.50
N ALA A 169 -5.10 -9.18 -4.78
CA ALA A 169 -6.50 -9.16 -5.12
C ALA A 169 -7.39 -8.65 -3.97
N ALA A 170 -8.57 -8.19 -4.33
CA ALA A 170 -9.59 -7.82 -3.35
C ALA A 170 -9.93 -9.03 -2.44
N GLY A 171 -10.07 -8.77 -1.12
CA GLY A 171 -10.39 -9.79 -0.13
C GLY A 171 -9.28 -10.81 0.16
N ALA A 172 -8.13 -10.73 -0.49
CA ALA A 172 -7.03 -11.67 -0.25
C ALA A 172 -6.44 -11.56 1.15
N VAL A 173 -6.03 -12.68 1.75
CA VAL A 173 -5.32 -12.73 3.04
C VAL A 173 -3.90 -13.24 2.82
N VAL A 174 -2.94 -12.32 2.84
CA VAL A 174 -1.52 -12.60 2.59
C VAL A 174 -0.83 -12.89 3.91
N LEU A 175 -0.24 -14.09 3.99
CA LEU A 175 0.46 -14.60 5.17
C LEU A 175 1.90 -15.05 4.86
N LYS A 176 2.36 -14.86 3.62
CA LYS A 176 3.70 -15.21 3.14
C LYS A 176 4.19 -14.15 2.18
N ASP A 177 5.49 -14.09 1.96
CA ASP A 177 6.11 -13.18 1.00
C ASP A 177 5.56 -13.39 -0.41
N ILE A 178 5.40 -12.28 -1.13
CA ILE A 178 4.97 -12.27 -2.53
C ILE A 178 6.14 -11.76 -3.37
N PRO A 179 6.63 -12.57 -4.32
CA PRO A 179 7.70 -12.16 -5.22
C PRO A 179 7.33 -10.94 -6.07
N PRO A 180 8.30 -10.18 -6.58
CA PRO A 180 8.02 -9.09 -7.50
C PRO A 180 7.31 -9.58 -8.77
N ASN A 181 6.62 -8.65 -9.46
CA ASN A 181 5.87 -8.88 -10.70
C ASN A 181 4.81 -9.99 -10.58
N SER A 182 4.22 -10.16 -9.39
CA SER A 182 3.30 -11.25 -9.08
C SER A 182 1.89 -10.76 -8.79
N THR A 183 0.90 -11.61 -9.08
CA THR A 183 -0.49 -11.43 -8.63
C THR A 183 -0.84 -12.50 -7.62
N ALA A 184 -1.30 -12.08 -6.43
CA ALA A 184 -1.69 -12.98 -5.35
C ALA A 184 -3.19 -12.86 -5.05
N VAL A 185 -3.87 -14.01 -4.90
CA VAL A 185 -5.34 -14.11 -4.80
C VAL A 185 -5.73 -15.14 -3.74
N GLY A 186 -6.83 -14.92 -3.06
CA GLY A 186 -7.49 -15.92 -2.21
C GLY A 186 -7.17 -15.83 -0.72
N VAL A 187 -7.71 -16.77 0.05
CA VAL A 187 -7.58 -16.89 1.50
C VAL A 187 -7.23 -18.34 1.86
N PRO A 188 -5.97 -18.64 2.25
CA PRO A 188 -4.79 -17.79 2.19
C PRO A 188 -4.37 -17.46 0.75
N ALA A 189 -3.75 -16.29 0.55
CA ALA A 189 -3.36 -15.83 -0.77
C ALA A 189 -2.28 -16.72 -1.39
N LYS A 190 -2.48 -17.07 -2.67
CA LYS A 190 -1.53 -17.81 -3.51
C LYS A 190 -1.14 -16.96 -4.70
N VAL A 191 0.12 -17.06 -5.12
CA VAL A 191 0.58 -16.41 -6.36
C VAL A 191 0.00 -17.17 -7.54
N VAL A 192 -0.81 -16.50 -8.35
CA VAL A 192 -1.49 -17.09 -9.53
C VAL A 192 -0.87 -16.62 -10.84
N LYS A 193 -0.06 -15.53 -10.81
CA LYS A 193 0.64 -15.00 -11.98
C LYS A 193 1.97 -14.41 -11.57
N ARG A 194 2.99 -14.64 -12.38
CA ARG A 194 4.34 -14.07 -12.23
C ARG A 194 4.89 -13.76 -13.62
N ASP A 195 5.52 -12.58 -13.77
CA ASP A 195 6.18 -12.13 -15.00
C ASP A 195 5.32 -12.18 -16.28
N GLY A 196 3.99 -12.05 -16.13
CA GLY A 196 3.10 -12.16 -17.29
C GLY A 196 2.16 -10.98 -17.49
N VAL A 197 1.74 -10.76 -18.71
CA VAL A 197 0.85 -9.72 -19.25
C VAL A 197 0.60 -8.54 -18.33
N LYS A 198 0.96 -7.36 -18.81
CA LYS A 198 0.72 -6.08 -18.13
C LYS A 198 -0.79 -5.86 -17.97
N LEU A 199 -1.33 -6.19 -16.80
CA LEU A 199 -2.68 -5.79 -16.44
C LEU A 199 -2.67 -4.28 -16.19
N ASP A 200 -3.74 -3.60 -16.52
CA ASP A 200 -3.91 -2.19 -16.21
C ASP A 200 -3.78 -1.97 -14.70
N ASP A 201 -3.17 -0.84 -14.31
CA ASP A 201 -2.85 -0.58 -12.91
C ASP A 201 -4.07 -0.58 -11.97
N LEU A 202 -5.26 -0.40 -12.51
CA LEU A 202 -6.52 -0.37 -11.75
C LEU A 202 -7.42 -1.59 -11.97
N ASP A 203 -6.98 -2.57 -12.77
CA ASP A 203 -7.80 -3.74 -13.06
C ASP A 203 -7.87 -4.68 -11.84
N GLN A 204 -9.07 -4.80 -11.27
CA GLN A 204 -9.40 -5.72 -10.18
C GLN A 204 -10.33 -6.85 -10.63
N ILE A 205 -10.76 -6.88 -11.90
CA ILE A 205 -11.77 -7.78 -12.43
C ILE A 205 -11.12 -8.99 -13.11
N HIS A 206 -10.04 -8.78 -13.89
CA HIS A 206 -9.37 -9.84 -14.64
C HIS A 206 -8.30 -10.58 -13.80
N ILE A 207 -8.59 -10.83 -12.53
CA ILE A 207 -7.73 -11.60 -11.65
C ILE A 207 -8.11 -13.06 -11.77
N PRO A 208 -7.16 -13.98 -12.10
CA PRO A 208 -7.44 -15.40 -12.16
C PRO A 208 -8.01 -15.91 -10.84
N ASP A 209 -9.13 -16.64 -10.88
CA ASP A 209 -9.68 -17.29 -9.70
C ASP A 209 -8.94 -18.62 -9.44
N PRO A 210 -8.15 -18.74 -8.35
CA PRO A 210 -7.41 -19.95 -8.05
C PRO A 210 -8.32 -21.14 -7.73
N VAL A 211 -9.53 -20.89 -7.22
CA VAL A 211 -10.50 -21.91 -6.88
C VAL A 211 -11.11 -22.48 -8.15
N ALA A 212 -11.52 -21.61 -9.09
CA ALA A 212 -12.04 -22.04 -10.39
C ALA A 212 -11.00 -22.85 -11.18
N ASN A 213 -9.74 -22.41 -11.20
CA ASN A 213 -8.65 -23.12 -11.85
C ASN A 213 -8.39 -24.50 -11.23
N GLU A 214 -8.42 -24.62 -9.90
CA GLU A 214 -8.24 -25.91 -9.20
C GLU A 214 -9.44 -26.84 -9.42
N ILE A 215 -10.67 -26.32 -9.43
CA ILE A 215 -11.85 -27.09 -9.76
C ILE A 215 -11.75 -27.67 -11.18
N SER A 216 -11.40 -26.85 -12.17
CA SER A 216 -11.22 -27.29 -13.55
C SER A 216 -10.13 -28.36 -13.70
N ARG A 217 -9.04 -28.25 -12.94
CA ARG A 217 -7.98 -29.27 -12.89
C ARG A 217 -8.47 -30.57 -12.30
N LEU A 218 -9.22 -30.53 -11.20
CA LEU A 218 -9.78 -31.72 -10.56
C LEU A 218 -10.84 -32.37 -11.43
N GLU A 219 -11.68 -31.62 -12.12
CA GLU A 219 -12.66 -32.15 -13.08
C GLU A 219 -11.97 -32.90 -14.23
N ALA A 220 -10.90 -32.33 -14.79
CA ALA A 220 -10.10 -32.97 -15.82
C ALA A 220 -9.46 -34.31 -15.34
N GLU A 221 -8.95 -34.30 -14.09
CA GLU A 221 -8.37 -35.52 -13.49
C GLU A 221 -9.41 -36.60 -13.24
N ILE A 222 -10.59 -36.23 -12.75
CA ILE A 222 -11.74 -37.16 -12.61
C ILE A 222 -12.15 -37.76 -13.95
N GLU A 223 -12.21 -36.96 -15.00
CA GLU A 223 -12.53 -37.44 -16.36
C GLU A 223 -11.50 -38.46 -16.87
N MET A 224 -10.21 -38.19 -16.65
CA MET A 224 -9.14 -39.12 -17.01
C MET A 224 -9.23 -40.44 -16.24
N LEU A 225 -9.49 -40.38 -14.93
CA LEU A 225 -9.66 -41.57 -14.09
C LEU A 225 -10.88 -42.39 -14.51
N LYS A 226 -12.01 -41.78 -14.84
CA LYS A 226 -13.20 -42.47 -15.37
C LYS A 226 -12.89 -43.20 -16.67
N LYS A 227 -12.15 -42.58 -17.61
CA LYS A 227 -11.74 -43.21 -18.85
C LYS A 227 -10.82 -44.41 -18.61
N GLN A 228 -9.92 -44.35 -17.63
CA GLN A 228 -9.03 -45.46 -17.27
C GLN A 228 -9.78 -46.64 -16.66
N ILE A 229 -10.85 -46.41 -15.90
CA ILE A 229 -11.69 -47.46 -15.31
C ILE A 229 -12.48 -48.13 -16.39
N ASN A 230 -13.17 -47.38 -17.27
CA ASN A 230 -13.98 -47.92 -18.36
C ASN A 230 -13.16 -48.69 -19.41
N ASN A 231 -11.85 -48.43 -19.54
CA ASN A 231 -10.98 -49.19 -20.45
C ASN A 231 -10.41 -50.49 -19.83
N LYS A 232 -10.72 -50.78 -18.57
CA LYS A 232 -10.28 -51.98 -17.85
C LYS A 232 -11.41 -53.02 -17.68
N GLU A 233 -12.65 -52.66 -18.04
CA GLU A 233 -13.78 -53.57 -18.24
C GLU A 233 -13.86 -54.01 -19.69
#